data_5b6ae60b6d9d2ffef38450760858e751
#
_entry.id   5b6ae60b6d9d2ffef38450760858e751
#
_cell.length_a   1.000
_cell.length_b   1.000
_cell.length_c   1.000
_cell.angle_alpha   90.00
_cell.angle_beta   90.00
_cell.angle_gamma   90.00
#
_symmetry.space_group_name_H-M   'P 1'
#
loop_
_entity.id
_entity.type
_entity.pdbx_description
1 polymer ?
#
loop_
_entity_poly.entity_id
_entity_poly.type
_entity_poly.pdbx_seq_one_letter_code
_entity_poly.pdbx_strand_id
1 'polypeptide(L)'
;KAFDQTKLESEIGFVLDHATDIGEVITAAPTHIGISAEFKGVEAHAGLVPESGRSAIAAAARAITEMKLGRLDEETTANIGVISGGTSGNVVPGFCRVVGEARSVDAARVTEVIAEMTDAMVWAASEAGCEVDITTEKHFTGYRVGDESKALSLAEAALSACGRTPVRITTGGGSDASVFRERGMDCLLLANGTYDNHTHDESVPREHLSAMLEICEEIIKQAGRS
;
A
#
# COMPACT_ATOMS: atom_id res chain seq x y z
N LYS A 1 -11.98 2.11 8.66
CA LYS A 1 -11.55 3.01 9.77
C LYS A 1 -12.72 3.51 10.62
N ALA A 2 -13.97 3.44 10.13
CA ALA A 2 -15.17 3.89 10.86
C ALA A 2 -15.77 2.83 11.81
N PHE A 3 -15.32 1.57 11.72
CA PHE A 3 -15.83 0.50 12.57
C PHE A 3 -15.31 0.64 14.00
N ASP A 4 -16.24 0.59 14.97
CA ASP A 4 -15.93 0.64 16.40
C ASP A 4 -15.51 -0.75 16.89
N GLN A 5 -14.21 -0.99 16.96
CA GLN A 5 -13.65 -2.28 17.38
C GLN A 5 -13.83 -2.58 18.88
N THR A 6 -14.19 -1.60 19.71
CA THR A 6 -14.50 -1.85 21.14
C THR A 6 -15.72 -2.74 21.32
N LYS A 7 -16.50 -2.94 20.26
CA LYS A 7 -17.65 -3.86 20.24
C LYS A 7 -17.26 -5.32 19.91
N LEU A 8 -16.00 -5.58 19.56
CA LEU A 8 -15.51 -6.94 19.34
C LEU A 8 -14.98 -7.50 20.66
N GLU A 9 -15.48 -8.67 21.02
CA GLU A 9 -15.01 -9.44 22.19
C GLU A 9 -13.94 -10.47 21.79
N SER A 10 -13.77 -10.73 20.48
CA SER A 10 -12.83 -11.71 19.98
C SER A 10 -11.40 -11.19 19.95
N GLU A 11 -10.47 -11.98 20.45
CA GLU A 11 -9.02 -11.72 20.35
C GLU A 11 -8.43 -12.19 19.02
N ILE A 12 -9.15 -13.04 18.28
CA ILE A 12 -8.72 -13.65 17.02
C ILE A 12 -9.66 -13.24 15.90
N GLY A 13 -9.13 -12.92 14.73
CA GLY A 13 -9.90 -12.56 13.55
C GLY A 13 -9.33 -13.14 12.26
N PHE A 14 -10.19 -13.29 11.26
CA PHE A 14 -9.81 -13.70 9.91
C PHE A 14 -10.42 -12.76 8.89
N VAL A 15 -9.61 -12.35 7.92
CA VAL A 15 -10.03 -11.56 6.76
C VAL A 15 -9.81 -12.42 5.52
N LEU A 16 -10.83 -12.56 4.68
CA LEU A 16 -10.80 -13.39 3.48
C LEU A 16 -10.83 -12.46 2.26
N ASP A 17 -9.73 -11.76 2.05
CA ASP A 17 -9.68 -10.66 1.06
C ASP A 17 -8.30 -10.58 0.37
N HIS A 18 -7.77 -11.73 -0.03
CA HIS A 18 -6.55 -11.78 -0.85
C HIS A 18 -6.77 -12.61 -2.11
N ALA A 19 -6.59 -11.98 -3.27
CA ALA A 19 -6.85 -12.55 -4.58
C ALA A 19 -5.71 -13.44 -5.07
N THR A 20 -5.51 -14.56 -4.39
CA THR A 20 -4.54 -15.59 -4.77
C THR A 20 -5.12 -16.98 -4.47
N ASP A 21 -4.35 -18.02 -4.69
CA ASP A 21 -4.81 -19.40 -4.58
C ASP A 21 -5.25 -19.77 -3.17
N ILE A 22 -6.39 -20.45 -3.07
CA ILE A 22 -6.91 -20.95 -1.79
C ILE A 22 -5.92 -21.94 -1.17
N GLY A 23 -5.47 -21.66 0.04
CA GLY A 23 -4.39 -22.35 0.75
C GLY A 23 -3.26 -21.39 1.13
N GLU A 24 -3.16 -20.24 0.45
CA GLU A 24 -2.19 -19.22 0.82
C GLU A 24 -2.66 -18.42 2.05
N VAL A 25 -1.72 -18.22 2.96
CA VAL A 25 -1.88 -17.55 4.24
C VAL A 25 -0.92 -16.36 4.26
N ILE A 26 -1.45 -15.17 4.41
CA ILE A 26 -0.64 -13.95 4.34
C ILE A 26 -0.03 -13.67 5.71
N THR A 27 1.27 -13.95 5.83
CA THR A 27 2.02 -13.80 7.09
C THR A 27 2.80 -12.49 7.18
N ALA A 28 2.87 -11.72 6.10
CA ALA A 28 3.45 -10.38 6.14
C ALA A 28 2.76 -9.45 5.16
N ALA A 29 2.56 -8.20 5.57
CA ALA A 29 2.01 -7.12 4.75
C ALA A 29 2.78 -5.82 5.00
N PRO A 30 2.93 -4.93 4.00
CA PRO A 30 3.74 -3.73 4.14
C PRO A 30 3.04 -2.62 4.91
N THR A 31 3.82 -1.73 5.50
CA THR A 31 3.38 -0.36 5.81
C THR A 31 3.26 0.42 4.51
N HIS A 32 2.19 1.19 4.35
CA HIS A 32 1.94 2.05 3.20
C HIS A 32 1.90 3.51 3.62
N ILE A 33 2.80 4.31 3.03
CA ILE A 33 2.85 5.75 3.21
C ILE A 33 2.68 6.43 1.85
N GLY A 34 1.62 7.24 1.74
CA GLY A 34 1.41 8.13 0.60
C GLY A 34 2.22 9.41 0.76
N ILE A 35 2.66 9.97 -0.36
CA ILE A 35 3.35 11.28 -0.44
C ILE A 35 2.70 12.12 -1.52
N SER A 36 2.43 13.40 -1.22
CA SER A 36 1.94 14.39 -2.19
C SER A 36 2.78 15.65 -2.07
N ALA A 37 3.17 16.22 -3.21
CA ALA A 37 3.94 17.43 -3.26
C ALA A 37 3.33 18.44 -4.24
N GLU A 38 3.29 19.71 -3.84
CA GLU A 38 2.89 20.84 -4.68
C GLU A 38 4.08 21.75 -4.92
N PHE A 39 4.61 21.71 -6.14
CA PHE A 39 5.67 22.60 -6.59
C PHE A 39 5.08 23.94 -7.04
N LYS A 40 5.62 25.03 -6.51
CA LYS A 40 5.21 26.41 -6.79
C LYS A 40 6.35 27.16 -7.45
N GLY A 41 6.17 27.52 -8.71
CA GLY A 41 7.10 28.28 -9.52
C GLY A 41 6.59 29.67 -9.76
N VAL A 42 7.03 30.28 -10.89
CA VAL A 42 6.61 31.60 -11.35
C VAL A 42 6.16 31.52 -12.80
N GLU A 43 4.93 31.93 -13.07
CA GLU A 43 4.41 31.98 -14.45
C GLU A 43 5.07 33.10 -15.23
N ALA A 44 5.34 32.87 -16.53
CA ALA A 44 5.82 33.83 -17.46
C ALA A 44 5.40 33.47 -18.89
N HIS A 45 5.38 34.44 -19.81
CA HIS A 45 5.14 34.15 -21.21
C HIS A 45 6.36 33.47 -21.83
N ALA A 46 6.22 32.19 -22.23
CA ALA A 46 7.32 31.32 -22.63
C ALA A 46 8.11 31.83 -23.87
N GLY A 47 7.47 32.61 -24.74
CA GLY A 47 8.10 33.17 -25.94
C GLY A 47 8.61 34.61 -25.81
N LEU A 48 8.24 35.36 -24.75
CA LEU A 48 8.61 36.76 -24.58
C LEU A 48 9.62 37.00 -23.46
N VAL A 49 9.38 36.41 -22.31
CA VAL A 49 10.17 36.63 -21.07
C VAL A 49 10.35 35.34 -20.29
N PRO A 50 10.80 34.20 -20.90
CA PRO A 50 10.92 32.93 -20.23
C PRO A 50 11.84 32.96 -19.01
N GLU A 51 12.85 33.83 -19.03
CA GLU A 51 13.82 34.03 -17.93
C GLU A 51 13.20 34.60 -16.66
N SER A 52 12.02 35.21 -16.75
CA SER A 52 11.26 35.70 -15.59
C SER A 52 10.46 34.58 -14.93
N GLY A 53 10.30 33.43 -15.60
CA GLY A 53 9.56 32.29 -15.09
C GLY A 53 10.43 31.30 -14.32
N ARG A 54 9.75 30.46 -13.50
CA ARG A 54 10.34 29.29 -12.85
C ARG A 54 9.39 28.12 -13.03
N SER A 55 9.83 27.11 -13.79
CA SER A 55 8.95 25.99 -14.19
C SER A 55 8.77 24.98 -13.07
N ALA A 56 7.60 24.95 -12.46
CA ALA A 56 7.22 23.94 -11.49
C ALA A 56 7.18 22.51 -12.08
N ILE A 57 6.80 22.38 -13.36
CA ILE A 57 6.83 21.06 -14.04
C ILE A 57 8.28 20.58 -14.21
N ALA A 58 9.21 21.45 -14.60
CA ALA A 58 10.61 21.07 -14.74
C ALA A 58 11.23 20.66 -13.39
N ALA A 59 10.90 21.39 -12.32
CA ALA A 59 11.33 21.04 -10.96
C ALA A 59 10.78 19.67 -10.52
N ALA A 60 9.48 19.43 -10.70
CA ALA A 60 8.84 18.16 -10.38
C ALA A 60 9.41 16.97 -11.20
N ALA A 61 9.62 17.17 -12.51
CA ALA A 61 10.21 16.13 -13.37
C ALA A 61 11.64 15.78 -12.92
N ARG A 62 12.44 16.79 -12.55
CA ARG A 62 13.79 16.57 -12.03
C ARG A 62 13.77 15.82 -10.71
N ALA A 63 12.88 16.16 -9.79
CA ALA A 63 12.70 15.42 -8.55
C ALA A 63 12.43 13.92 -8.81
N ILE A 64 11.52 13.62 -9.74
CA ILE A 64 11.15 12.24 -10.08
C ILE A 64 12.35 11.48 -10.66
N THR A 65 13.20 12.10 -11.49
CA THR A 65 14.37 11.42 -12.07
C THR A 65 15.48 11.13 -11.05
N GLU A 66 15.53 11.85 -9.95
CA GLU A 66 16.48 11.62 -8.85
C GLU A 66 16.00 10.53 -7.87
N MET A 67 14.71 10.17 -7.91
CA MET A 67 14.13 9.14 -7.03
C MET A 67 14.45 7.73 -7.54
N LYS A 68 14.65 6.81 -6.60
CA LYS A 68 14.62 5.39 -6.88
C LYS A 68 13.17 4.92 -6.83
N LEU A 69 12.63 4.48 -7.96
CA LEU A 69 11.24 4.04 -8.10
C LEU A 69 11.16 2.58 -8.57
N GLY A 70 9.97 1.99 -8.42
CA GLY A 70 9.71 0.60 -8.72
C GLY A 70 9.99 -0.30 -7.52
N ARG A 71 10.51 -1.50 -7.78
CA ARG A 71 10.92 -2.44 -6.73
C ARG A 71 12.34 -2.14 -6.27
N LEU A 72 12.48 -1.70 -5.02
CA LEU A 72 13.76 -1.31 -4.43
C LEU A 72 14.50 -2.51 -3.81
N ASP A 73 13.75 -3.44 -3.25
CA ASP A 73 14.20 -4.73 -2.72
C ASP A 73 13.04 -5.73 -2.71
N GLU A 74 13.21 -6.91 -2.13
CA GLU A 74 12.19 -7.98 -2.14
C GLU A 74 10.85 -7.56 -1.53
N GLU A 75 10.87 -6.66 -0.53
CA GLU A 75 9.71 -6.27 0.25
C GLU A 75 9.39 -4.77 0.18
N THR A 76 10.17 -3.98 -0.60
CA THR A 76 10.05 -2.52 -0.65
C THR A 76 9.76 -2.04 -2.07
N THR A 77 8.77 -1.18 -2.20
CA THR A 77 8.42 -0.50 -3.45
C THR A 77 8.20 0.99 -3.25
N ALA A 78 8.48 1.79 -4.29
CA ALA A 78 8.15 3.20 -4.35
C ALA A 78 7.59 3.55 -5.73
N ASN A 79 6.63 4.46 -5.79
CA ASN A 79 6.00 4.85 -7.04
C ASN A 79 5.58 6.31 -7.02
N ILE A 80 5.68 6.96 -8.19
CA ILE A 80 4.97 8.20 -8.50
C ILE A 80 3.88 7.85 -9.50
N GLY A 81 2.62 7.91 -9.05
CA GLY A 81 1.46 7.51 -9.84
C GLY A 81 0.78 8.67 -10.56
N VAL A 82 0.97 9.91 -10.10
CA VAL A 82 0.35 11.10 -10.69
C VAL A 82 1.34 12.25 -10.77
N ILE A 83 1.36 12.90 -11.93
CA ILE A 83 1.95 14.24 -12.12
C ILE A 83 0.96 15.09 -12.91
N SER A 84 0.67 16.29 -12.42
CA SER A 84 -0.26 17.22 -13.11
C SER A 84 0.13 18.66 -12.85
N GLY A 85 0.07 19.51 -13.88
CA GLY A 85 0.45 20.91 -13.74
C GLY A 85 0.39 21.69 -15.04
N GLY A 86 0.65 23.00 -14.93
CA GLY A 86 0.60 23.93 -16.05
C GLY A 86 -0.82 24.31 -16.48
N THR A 87 -0.94 25.33 -17.31
CA THR A 87 -2.19 25.91 -17.80
C THR A 87 -2.25 25.98 -19.33
N SER A 88 -1.14 26.27 -19.99
CA SER A 88 -1.06 26.43 -21.45
C SER A 88 0.38 26.20 -21.94
N GLY A 89 0.52 25.74 -23.20
CA GLY A 89 1.84 25.49 -23.82
C GLY A 89 2.72 26.75 -24.04
N ASN A 90 2.15 27.94 -23.97
CA ASN A 90 2.90 29.22 -24.12
C ASN A 90 3.14 29.91 -22.76
N VAL A 91 2.91 29.25 -21.65
CA VAL A 91 3.13 29.76 -20.29
C VAL A 91 4.16 28.86 -19.58
N VAL A 92 5.19 29.46 -19.00
CA VAL A 92 6.08 28.77 -18.04
C VAL A 92 5.22 28.35 -16.83
N PRO A 93 5.11 27.05 -16.49
CA PRO A 93 4.13 26.59 -15.49
C PRO A 93 4.52 26.99 -14.07
N GLY A 94 3.65 27.73 -13.39
CA GLY A 94 3.82 28.15 -12.00
C GLY A 94 3.36 27.12 -10.98
N PHE A 95 2.75 26.00 -11.40
CA PHE A 95 2.25 24.95 -10.50
C PHE A 95 2.44 23.57 -11.10
N CYS A 96 2.83 22.61 -10.24
CA CYS A 96 2.82 21.19 -10.57
C CYS A 96 2.58 20.36 -9.28
N ARG A 97 1.64 19.43 -9.35
CA ARG A 97 1.36 18.45 -8.28
C ARG A 97 1.90 17.08 -8.64
N VAL A 98 2.51 16.42 -7.66
CA VAL A 98 3.01 15.05 -7.75
C VAL A 98 2.37 14.23 -6.64
N VAL A 99 1.92 13.01 -6.94
CA VAL A 99 1.38 12.07 -5.94
C VAL A 99 2.07 10.73 -6.13
N GLY A 100 2.54 10.18 -5.02
CA GLY A 100 3.23 8.91 -4.98
C GLY A 100 3.00 8.16 -3.69
N GLU A 101 3.68 7.03 -3.56
CA GLU A 101 3.64 6.17 -2.38
C GLU A 101 4.94 5.38 -2.22
N ALA A 102 5.16 4.91 -1.01
CA ALA A 102 6.13 3.85 -0.74
C ALA A 102 5.53 2.80 0.19
N ARG A 103 5.98 1.56 0.00
CA ARG A 103 5.57 0.41 0.82
C ARG A 103 6.78 -0.41 1.21
N SER A 104 6.79 -0.88 2.46
CA SER A 104 7.73 -1.90 2.92
C SER A 104 7.16 -2.68 4.10
N VAL A 105 7.48 -3.97 4.19
CA VAL A 105 7.20 -4.77 5.39
C VAL A 105 8.05 -4.28 6.57
N ASP A 106 9.24 -3.75 6.29
CA ASP A 106 10.06 -3.05 7.27
C ASP A 106 9.63 -1.58 7.40
N ALA A 107 9.07 -1.23 8.57
CA ALA A 107 8.60 0.11 8.86
C ALA A 107 9.72 1.18 8.90
N ALA A 108 10.95 0.80 9.26
CA ALA A 108 12.09 1.70 9.19
C ALA A 108 12.46 1.98 7.74
N ARG A 109 12.49 0.95 6.91
CA ARG A 109 12.83 1.06 5.48
C ARG A 109 11.84 1.94 4.71
N VAL A 110 10.52 1.80 4.91
CA VAL A 110 9.55 2.69 4.24
C VAL A 110 9.73 4.14 4.65
N THR A 111 10.08 4.39 5.92
CA THR A 111 10.34 5.75 6.41
C THR A 111 11.57 6.36 5.74
N GLU A 112 12.66 5.58 5.57
CA GLU A 112 13.85 5.99 4.83
C GLU A 112 13.53 6.33 3.38
N VAL A 113 12.76 5.50 2.69
CA VAL A 113 12.36 5.72 1.30
C VAL A 113 11.55 7.02 1.14
N ILE A 114 10.60 7.28 2.04
CA ILE A 114 9.83 8.52 2.04
C ILE A 114 10.73 9.73 2.31
N ALA A 115 11.74 9.61 3.17
CA ALA A 115 12.71 10.67 3.39
C ALA A 115 13.56 10.92 2.13
N GLU A 116 14.09 9.86 1.48
CA GLU A 116 14.83 9.98 0.21
C GLU A 116 13.98 10.68 -0.88
N MET A 117 12.68 10.32 -1.00
CA MET A 117 11.76 10.98 -1.95
C MET A 117 11.52 12.45 -1.59
N THR A 118 11.36 12.76 -0.31
CA THR A 118 11.20 14.14 0.21
C THR A 118 12.43 14.97 -0.09
N ASP A 119 13.63 14.46 0.18
CA ASP A 119 14.90 15.14 -0.07
C ASP A 119 15.08 15.45 -1.57
N ALA A 120 14.73 14.52 -2.45
CA ALA A 120 14.77 14.72 -3.89
C ALA A 120 13.82 15.87 -4.35
N MET A 121 12.60 15.94 -3.76
CA MET A 121 11.64 17.01 -4.05
C MET A 121 12.14 18.37 -3.57
N VAL A 122 12.64 18.45 -2.34
CA VAL A 122 13.17 19.70 -1.76
C VAL A 122 14.40 20.18 -2.55
N TRP A 123 15.33 19.27 -2.84
CA TRP A 123 16.51 19.59 -3.63
C TRP A 123 16.15 20.13 -5.02
N ALA A 124 15.28 19.43 -5.75
CA ALA A 124 14.90 19.84 -7.11
C ALA A 124 14.14 21.18 -7.14
N ALA A 125 13.29 21.45 -6.15
CA ALA A 125 12.60 22.73 -6.01
C ALA A 125 13.62 23.86 -5.77
N SER A 126 14.56 23.67 -4.86
CA SER A 126 15.61 24.64 -4.55
C SER A 126 16.48 24.96 -5.78
N GLU A 127 16.94 23.95 -6.51
CA GLU A 127 17.74 24.12 -7.74
C GLU A 127 16.98 24.87 -8.85
N ALA A 128 15.65 24.71 -8.92
CA ALA A 128 14.80 25.40 -9.88
C ALA A 128 14.33 26.78 -9.40
N GLY A 129 14.68 27.20 -8.19
CA GLY A 129 14.18 28.42 -7.56
C GLY A 129 12.67 28.40 -7.33
N CYS A 130 12.09 27.21 -7.15
CA CYS A 130 10.70 26.96 -6.81
C CYS A 130 10.55 26.68 -5.32
N GLU A 131 9.31 26.80 -4.82
CA GLU A 131 8.93 26.30 -3.50
C GLU A 131 8.27 24.93 -3.66
N VAL A 132 8.26 24.11 -2.60
CA VAL A 132 7.53 22.85 -2.56
C VAL A 132 6.88 22.64 -1.21
N ASP A 133 5.58 22.32 -1.21
CA ASP A 133 4.83 21.86 -0.04
C ASP A 133 4.63 20.36 -0.14
N ILE A 134 5.11 19.61 0.87
CA ILE A 134 5.07 18.15 0.89
C ILE A 134 4.19 17.68 2.05
N THR A 135 3.31 16.74 1.78
CA THR A 135 2.48 16.07 2.78
C THR A 135 2.67 14.56 2.65
N THR A 136 2.74 13.88 3.79
CA THR A 136 2.80 12.43 3.87
C THR A 136 1.65 11.91 4.71
N GLU A 137 1.07 10.78 4.33
CA GLU A 137 -0.01 10.13 5.07
C GLU A 137 0.25 8.63 5.18
N LYS A 138 0.29 8.11 6.41
CA LYS A 138 0.32 6.67 6.64
C LYS A 138 -1.10 6.10 6.49
N HIS A 139 -1.31 5.29 5.47
CA HIS A 139 -2.61 4.68 5.16
C HIS A 139 -2.88 3.46 6.02
N PHE A 140 -1.88 2.60 6.21
CA PHE A 140 -1.92 1.46 7.13
C PHE A 140 -0.52 1.05 7.58
N THR A 141 -0.48 0.37 8.71
CA THR A 141 0.74 -0.19 9.31
C THR A 141 0.91 -1.63 8.86
N GLY A 142 2.11 -1.98 8.43
CA GLY A 142 2.48 -3.34 8.08
C GLY A 142 2.62 -4.25 9.29
N TYR A 143 2.72 -5.55 9.02
CA TYR A 143 2.89 -6.56 10.05
C TYR A 143 3.66 -7.78 9.55
N ARG A 144 4.21 -8.54 10.51
CA ARG A 144 4.61 -9.94 10.35
C ARG A 144 3.89 -10.79 11.39
N VAL A 145 3.43 -11.95 10.97
CA VAL A 145 2.79 -12.95 11.83
C VAL A 145 3.85 -13.97 12.20
N GLY A 146 4.13 -14.09 13.49
CA GLY A 146 5.05 -15.11 14.03
C GLY A 146 4.35 -16.45 14.28
N ASP A 147 5.14 -17.47 14.58
CA ASP A 147 4.65 -18.83 14.83
C ASP A 147 3.81 -18.96 16.12
N GLU A 148 3.88 -17.95 17.00
CA GLU A 148 3.08 -17.86 18.22
C GLU A 148 1.61 -17.45 17.96
N SER A 149 1.27 -17.03 16.74
CA SER A 149 -0.09 -16.61 16.38
C SER A 149 -1.08 -17.77 16.44
N LYS A 150 -2.11 -17.60 17.26
CA LYS A 150 -3.22 -18.54 17.33
C LYS A 150 -4.05 -18.53 16.04
N ALA A 151 -4.25 -17.36 15.44
CA ALA A 151 -4.94 -17.24 14.16
C ALA A 151 -4.22 -18.03 13.06
N LEU A 152 -2.88 -17.96 12.99
CA LEU A 152 -2.08 -18.72 12.04
C LEU A 152 -2.24 -20.24 12.27
N SER A 153 -2.07 -20.70 13.51
CA SER A 153 -2.20 -22.13 13.84
C SER A 153 -3.59 -22.68 13.51
N LEU A 154 -4.66 -21.92 13.81
CA LEU A 154 -6.04 -22.30 13.48
C LEU A 154 -6.28 -22.38 11.97
N ALA A 155 -5.77 -21.40 11.21
CA ALA A 155 -5.92 -21.39 9.76
C ALA A 155 -5.18 -22.56 9.10
N GLU A 156 -3.93 -22.82 9.48
CA GLU A 156 -3.13 -23.94 8.95
C GLU A 156 -3.76 -25.31 9.28
N ALA A 157 -4.29 -25.46 10.49
CA ALA A 157 -5.00 -26.67 10.88
C ALA A 157 -6.30 -26.88 10.07
N ALA A 158 -7.09 -25.80 9.88
CA ALA A 158 -8.33 -25.86 9.11
C ALA A 158 -8.07 -26.14 7.63
N LEU A 159 -7.10 -25.49 7.01
CA LEU A 159 -6.69 -25.76 5.63
C LEU A 159 -6.26 -27.20 5.45
N SER A 160 -5.44 -27.72 6.36
CA SER A 160 -4.98 -29.12 6.32
C SER A 160 -6.13 -30.11 6.48
N ALA A 161 -7.09 -29.83 7.36
CA ALA A 161 -8.29 -30.65 7.54
C ALA A 161 -9.21 -30.65 6.31
N CYS A 162 -9.22 -29.56 5.52
CA CYS A 162 -9.91 -29.47 4.24
C CYS A 162 -9.07 -30.02 3.06
N GLY A 163 -7.96 -30.74 3.32
CA GLY A 163 -7.12 -31.36 2.30
C GLY A 163 -6.26 -30.38 1.50
N ARG A 164 -6.00 -29.18 2.03
CA ARG A 164 -5.16 -28.15 1.40
C ARG A 164 -3.84 -28.00 2.14
N THR A 165 -2.78 -27.78 1.39
CA THR A 165 -1.46 -27.49 1.98
C THR A 165 -1.37 -25.99 2.26
N PRO A 166 -1.19 -25.56 3.53
CA PRO A 166 -0.98 -24.14 3.83
C PRO A 166 0.34 -23.64 3.24
N VAL A 167 0.30 -22.47 2.61
CA VAL A 167 1.48 -21.80 2.04
C VAL A 167 1.56 -20.38 2.60
N ARG A 168 2.61 -20.10 3.36
CA ARG A 168 2.83 -18.76 3.92
C ARG A 168 3.40 -17.84 2.86
N ILE A 169 2.79 -16.68 2.65
CA ILE A 169 3.24 -15.69 1.69
C ILE A 169 3.29 -14.28 2.29
N THR A 170 4.06 -13.41 1.62
CA THR A 170 4.08 -11.97 1.86
C THR A 170 3.26 -11.27 0.77
N THR A 171 2.41 -10.33 1.14
CA THR A 171 1.69 -9.49 0.16
C THR A 171 2.32 -8.11 0.00
N GLY A 172 2.16 -7.49 -1.17
CA GLY A 172 2.45 -6.07 -1.41
C GLY A 172 1.28 -5.13 -1.10
N GLY A 173 0.10 -5.68 -0.78
CA GLY A 173 -1.14 -4.95 -0.48
C GLY A 173 -1.42 -4.82 1.01
N GLY A 174 -2.29 -3.88 1.36
CA GLY A 174 -2.89 -3.79 2.69
C GLY A 174 -4.31 -4.33 2.67
N SER A 175 -4.80 -4.72 3.84
CA SER A 175 -6.17 -5.20 4.05
C SER A 175 -6.71 -4.73 5.40
N ASP A 176 -7.97 -5.03 5.68
CA ASP A 176 -8.55 -4.79 7.00
C ASP A 176 -7.81 -5.53 8.12
N ALA A 177 -7.12 -6.64 7.82
CA ALA A 177 -6.27 -7.34 8.78
C ALA A 177 -5.19 -6.42 9.37
N SER A 178 -4.60 -5.52 8.57
CA SER A 178 -3.62 -4.52 9.07
C SER A 178 -4.24 -3.61 10.13
N VAL A 179 -5.51 -3.19 9.92
CA VAL A 179 -6.23 -2.31 10.86
C VAL A 179 -6.58 -3.03 12.16
N PHE A 180 -7.00 -4.29 12.08
CA PHE A 180 -7.30 -5.10 13.27
C PHE A 180 -6.04 -5.41 14.08
N ARG A 181 -4.93 -5.76 13.40
CA ARG A 181 -3.65 -6.03 14.06
C ARG A 181 -3.04 -4.80 14.72
N GLU A 182 -3.12 -3.63 14.08
CA GLU A 182 -2.64 -2.36 14.67
C GLU A 182 -3.31 -2.07 16.03
N ARG A 183 -4.51 -2.63 16.26
CA ARG A 183 -5.27 -2.48 17.51
C ARG A 183 -5.16 -3.69 18.44
N GLY A 184 -4.25 -4.61 18.16
CA GLY A 184 -3.89 -5.72 19.05
C GLY A 184 -4.66 -7.03 18.85
N MET A 185 -5.57 -7.12 17.84
CA MET A 185 -6.22 -8.38 17.50
C MET A 185 -5.24 -9.29 16.75
N ASP A 186 -5.16 -10.57 17.11
CA ASP A 186 -4.45 -11.58 16.32
C ASP A 186 -5.27 -11.93 15.06
N CYS A 187 -5.15 -11.07 14.03
CA CYS A 187 -5.93 -11.16 12.81
C CYS A 187 -5.09 -11.66 11.65
N LEU A 188 -5.61 -12.62 10.89
CA LEU A 188 -4.92 -13.24 9.76
C LEU A 188 -5.68 -12.99 8.46
N LEU A 189 -4.93 -12.65 7.41
CA LEU A 189 -5.46 -12.52 6.05
C LEU A 189 -5.29 -13.84 5.31
N LEU A 190 -6.35 -14.32 4.68
CA LEU A 190 -6.38 -15.55 3.89
C LEU A 190 -6.73 -15.26 2.44
N ALA A 191 -6.16 -16.04 1.55
CA ALA A 191 -6.51 -16.04 0.14
C ALA A 191 -7.93 -16.58 -0.07
N ASN A 192 -8.67 -15.97 -0.97
CA ASN A 192 -10.08 -16.28 -1.25
C ASN A 192 -10.33 -16.84 -2.66
N GLY A 193 -9.28 -16.95 -3.49
CA GLY A 193 -9.36 -17.52 -4.84
C GLY A 193 -10.15 -16.66 -5.82
N THR A 194 -10.26 -15.34 -5.60
CA THR A 194 -10.79 -14.39 -6.58
C THR A 194 -9.74 -14.06 -7.63
N TYR A 195 -10.19 -13.67 -8.82
CA TYR A 195 -9.37 -13.27 -9.96
C TYR A 195 -9.70 -11.84 -10.40
N ASP A 196 -8.75 -11.16 -11.02
CA ASP A 196 -8.90 -9.84 -11.63
C ASP A 196 -9.49 -8.77 -10.71
N ASN A 197 -9.11 -8.82 -9.42
CA ASN A 197 -9.59 -7.88 -8.40
C ASN A 197 -9.35 -6.44 -8.82
N HIS A 198 -10.30 -5.56 -8.47
CA HIS A 198 -10.32 -4.14 -8.83
C HIS A 198 -10.49 -3.87 -10.32
N THR A 199 -10.96 -4.83 -11.10
CA THR A 199 -11.34 -4.67 -12.52
C THR A 199 -12.81 -4.97 -12.74
N HIS A 200 -13.32 -4.68 -13.96
CA HIS A 200 -14.69 -5.06 -14.35
C HIS A 200 -14.86 -6.57 -14.57
N ASP A 201 -13.75 -7.30 -14.71
CA ASP A 201 -13.73 -8.74 -14.94
C ASP A 201 -13.53 -9.54 -13.64
N GLU A 202 -13.58 -8.86 -12.48
CA GLU A 202 -13.45 -9.50 -11.17
C GLU A 202 -14.43 -10.67 -11.03
N SER A 203 -13.90 -11.81 -10.68
CA SER A 203 -14.67 -13.06 -10.67
C SER A 203 -14.15 -14.02 -9.58
N VAL A 204 -15.06 -14.94 -9.17
CA VAL A 204 -14.71 -16.05 -8.28
C VAL A 204 -15.40 -17.31 -8.79
N PRO A 205 -14.67 -18.43 -9.01
CA PRO A 205 -15.27 -19.72 -9.32
C PRO A 205 -16.20 -20.20 -8.19
N ARG A 206 -17.31 -20.81 -8.55
CA ARG A 206 -18.27 -21.34 -7.56
C ARG A 206 -17.62 -22.34 -6.60
N GLU A 207 -16.70 -23.15 -7.12
CA GLU A 207 -15.93 -24.12 -6.32
C GLU A 207 -15.05 -23.44 -5.28
N HIS A 208 -14.50 -22.25 -5.57
CA HIS A 208 -13.73 -21.47 -4.60
C HIS A 208 -14.62 -20.94 -3.46
N LEU A 209 -15.83 -20.48 -3.78
CA LEU A 209 -16.81 -20.07 -2.74
C LEU A 209 -17.15 -21.24 -1.81
N SER A 210 -17.38 -22.44 -2.37
CA SER A 210 -17.66 -23.63 -1.55
C SER A 210 -16.47 -24.02 -0.68
N ALA A 211 -15.26 -23.99 -1.25
CA ALA A 211 -14.04 -24.29 -0.51
C ALA A 211 -13.79 -23.29 0.63
N MET A 212 -14.01 -22.00 0.39
CA MET A 212 -13.87 -21.00 1.45
C MET A 212 -14.88 -21.17 2.56
N LEU A 213 -16.13 -21.56 2.24
CA LEU A 213 -17.14 -21.88 3.25
C LEU A 213 -16.68 -23.05 4.13
N GLU A 214 -16.19 -24.14 3.53
CA GLU A 214 -15.66 -25.31 4.26
C GLU A 214 -14.51 -24.93 5.18
N ILE A 215 -13.58 -24.09 4.71
CA ILE A 215 -12.44 -23.59 5.51
C ILE A 215 -12.93 -22.73 6.68
N CYS A 216 -13.89 -21.82 6.46
CA CYS A 216 -14.47 -21.00 7.51
C CYS A 216 -15.15 -21.86 8.59
N GLU A 217 -15.96 -22.86 8.19
CA GLU A 217 -16.57 -23.80 9.13
C GLU A 217 -15.54 -24.58 9.94
N GLU A 218 -14.45 -25.00 9.29
CA GLU A 218 -13.40 -25.75 9.97
C GLU A 218 -12.60 -24.86 10.93
N ILE A 219 -12.31 -23.60 10.57
CA ILE A 219 -11.71 -22.63 11.51
C ILE A 219 -12.57 -22.49 12.78
N ILE A 220 -13.89 -22.33 12.63
CA ILE A 220 -14.81 -22.22 13.77
C ILE A 220 -14.78 -23.49 14.62
N LYS A 221 -14.78 -24.67 14.00
CA LYS A 221 -14.70 -25.95 14.72
C LYS A 221 -13.38 -26.11 15.48
N GLN A 222 -12.26 -25.70 14.89
CA GLN A 222 -10.93 -25.74 15.52
C GLN A 222 -10.86 -24.76 16.70
N ALA A 223 -11.38 -23.54 16.53
CA ALA A 223 -11.43 -22.54 17.61
C ALA A 223 -12.29 -23.00 18.80
N GLY A 224 -13.35 -23.76 18.57
CA GLY A 224 -14.19 -24.31 19.65
C GLY A 224 -13.58 -25.50 20.39
N ARG A 225 -12.45 -26.06 19.92
CA ARG A 225 -11.73 -27.18 20.56
C ARG A 225 -10.49 -26.71 21.33
N SER A 226 -10.05 -25.49 21.10
CA SER A 226 -8.89 -24.85 21.74
C SER A 226 -9.31 -24.02 22.96
#